data_ef392634ef7cbf0ef1eb64bbf9aa4817
#
_entry.id   ef392634ef7cbf0ef1eb64bbf9aa4817
#
_cell.length_a   1.000
_cell.length_b   1.000
_cell.length_c   1.000
_cell.angle_alpha   90.00
_cell.angle_beta   90.00
_cell.angle_gamma   90.00
#
_symmetry.space_group_name_H-M   'P 1'
#
loop_
_entity.id
_entity.type
_entity.pdbx_description
1 polymer ?
#
loop_
_entity_poly.entity_id
_entity_poly.type
_entity_poly.pdbx_seq_one_letter_code
_entity_poly.pdbx_strand_id
1 'polypeptide(L)'
;MTSHNRLTVLVVVFVLLLVPQTLVAQGLVRVTPEEVGMSSDRLDRLSLALEGYVDEGRLAGAVTIVVRRGKIAYREGLGHLDVEAQAPMPSDGIFRIASQTKALASVGVMLLQEEGRLLITDPIGKYLPAFAETTVAEPNGEGGYNVVPARRPITIRDLLTHTAGISYGMGLLANRGPAADTWEEAGITGWYF
;
A
#
# COMPACT_ATOMS: atom_id res chain seq x y z
N MET A 1 19.62 25.46 51.98
CA MET A 1 19.54 24.34 51.01
C MET A 1 20.95 24.06 50.54
N THR A 2 21.50 22.94 50.99
CA THR A 2 22.89 22.54 50.73
C THR A 2 23.12 22.18 49.25
N SER A 3 24.33 22.36 48.76
CA SER A 3 24.75 22.08 47.35
C SER A 3 24.33 20.65 46.90
N HIS A 4 24.32 19.69 47.79
CA HIS A 4 23.90 18.31 47.53
C HIS A 4 22.45 18.17 47.09
N ASN A 5 21.52 18.91 47.69
CA ASN A 5 20.11 18.86 47.33
C ASN A 5 19.85 19.42 45.92
N ARG A 6 20.61 20.39 45.46
CA ARG A 6 20.47 20.94 44.10
C ARG A 6 20.94 19.96 43.04
N LEU A 7 22.03 19.24 43.32
CA LEU A 7 22.59 18.23 42.40
C LEU A 7 21.62 17.03 42.28
N THR A 8 21.07 16.58 43.41
CA THR A 8 20.10 15.46 43.43
C THR A 8 18.83 15.81 42.68
N VAL A 9 18.30 17.03 42.86
CA VAL A 9 17.09 17.49 42.10
C VAL A 9 17.38 17.59 40.61
N LEU A 10 18.57 18.10 40.20
CA LEU A 10 18.97 18.17 38.79
C LEU A 10 19.12 16.79 38.14
N VAL A 11 19.71 15.84 38.85
CA VAL A 11 19.83 14.45 38.35
C VAL A 11 18.47 13.78 38.19
N VAL A 12 17.58 13.94 39.17
CA VAL A 12 16.22 13.37 39.09
C VAL A 12 15.41 13.98 37.97
N VAL A 13 15.49 15.31 37.75
CA VAL A 13 14.82 15.99 36.63
C VAL A 13 15.40 15.51 35.29
N PHE A 14 16.72 15.32 35.19
CA PHE A 14 17.36 14.85 33.97
C PHE A 14 17.03 13.40 33.65
N VAL A 15 16.92 12.53 34.65
CA VAL A 15 16.49 11.12 34.49
C VAL A 15 15.01 11.05 34.09
N LEU A 16 14.14 11.92 34.61
CA LEU A 16 12.74 12.01 34.20
C LEU A 16 12.54 12.51 32.75
N LEU A 17 13.49 13.30 32.23
CA LEU A 17 13.49 13.76 30.84
C LEU A 17 14.02 12.70 29.85
N LEU A 18 14.72 11.66 30.34
CA LEU A 18 15.26 10.55 29.56
C LEU A 18 14.30 9.35 29.46
N VAL A 19 13.09 9.41 30.03
CA VAL A 19 12.09 8.38 29.78
C VAL A 19 11.75 8.43 28.29
N PRO A 20 12.07 7.37 27.51
CA PRO A 20 11.72 7.33 26.11
C PRO A 20 10.18 7.46 26.03
N GLN A 21 9.71 8.55 25.49
CA GLN A 21 8.31 8.66 25.09
C GLN A 21 8.12 7.66 23.95
N THR A 22 7.73 6.45 24.30
CA THR A 22 7.23 5.52 23.30
C THR A 22 6.04 6.21 22.65
N LEU A 23 6.25 6.77 21.46
CA LEU A 23 5.20 7.16 20.53
C LEU A 23 4.46 5.86 20.16
N VAL A 24 3.56 5.43 21.03
CA VAL A 24 2.57 4.43 20.65
C VAL A 24 1.72 5.12 19.59
N ALA A 25 1.78 4.61 18.35
CA ALA A 25 0.89 5.05 17.30
C ALA A 25 -0.53 4.87 17.82
N GLN A 26 -1.16 5.98 18.21
CA GLN A 26 -2.55 5.95 18.68
C GLN A 26 -3.39 5.65 17.45
N GLY A 27 -4.07 4.50 17.45
CA GLY A 27 -5.05 4.18 16.43
C GLY A 27 -6.09 5.30 16.32
N LEU A 28 -6.70 5.44 15.14
CA LEU A 28 -7.75 6.44 14.93
C LEU A 28 -8.89 6.23 15.94
N VAL A 29 -9.30 7.29 16.59
CA VAL A 29 -10.42 7.27 17.55
C VAL A 29 -11.74 7.03 16.82
N ARG A 30 -12.58 6.14 17.34
CA ARG A 30 -13.93 5.92 16.85
C ARG A 30 -14.87 6.95 17.50
N VAL A 31 -15.74 7.53 16.67
CA VAL A 31 -16.73 8.55 17.07
C VAL A 31 -18.08 8.24 16.44
N THR A 32 -19.14 8.91 16.88
CA THR A 32 -20.42 8.86 16.18
C THR A 32 -20.31 9.59 14.84
N PRO A 33 -21.01 9.13 13.79
CA PRO A 33 -21.00 9.81 12.48
C PRO A 33 -21.31 11.29 12.56
N GLU A 34 -22.24 11.68 13.41
CA GLU A 34 -22.73 13.06 13.58
C GLU A 34 -21.61 13.99 14.09
N GLU A 35 -20.71 13.52 14.96
CA GLU A 35 -19.58 14.31 15.46
C GLU A 35 -18.63 14.77 14.35
N VAL A 36 -18.61 14.07 13.24
CA VAL A 36 -17.81 14.44 12.08
C VAL A 36 -18.65 14.93 10.90
N GLY A 37 -19.96 15.20 11.14
CA GLY A 37 -20.88 15.75 10.14
C GLY A 37 -21.27 14.71 9.07
N MET A 38 -21.44 13.46 9.47
CA MET A 38 -22.03 12.39 8.69
C MET A 38 -23.37 11.97 9.31
N SER A 39 -24.16 11.18 8.61
CA SER A 39 -25.46 10.69 9.08
C SER A 39 -25.39 9.19 9.32
N SER A 40 -25.72 8.76 10.54
CA SER A 40 -25.87 7.35 10.89
C SER A 40 -26.86 6.66 9.96
N ASP A 41 -28.05 7.23 9.74
CA ASP A 41 -29.08 6.67 8.86
C ASP A 41 -28.59 6.40 7.43
N ARG A 42 -27.65 7.23 6.94
CA ARG A 42 -27.08 7.02 5.59
C ARG A 42 -26.04 5.93 5.58
N LEU A 43 -25.27 5.77 6.66
CA LEU A 43 -24.31 4.69 6.82
C LEU A 43 -25.01 3.35 7.04
N ASP A 44 -26.16 3.33 7.74
CA ASP A 44 -27.00 2.14 7.87
C ASP A 44 -27.53 1.65 6.51
N ARG A 45 -27.83 2.58 5.59
CA ARG A 45 -28.20 2.19 4.21
C ARG A 45 -27.03 1.55 3.46
N LEU A 46 -25.80 1.93 3.76
CA LEU A 46 -24.60 1.27 3.21
C LEU A 46 -24.51 -0.18 3.72
N SER A 47 -24.71 -0.38 5.04
CA SER A 47 -24.77 -1.72 5.63
C SER A 47 -25.81 -2.58 4.95
N LEU A 48 -27.06 -2.09 4.86
CA LEU A 48 -28.16 -2.81 4.22
C LEU A 48 -27.87 -3.17 2.75
N ALA A 49 -27.24 -2.27 2.01
CA ALA A 49 -26.88 -2.54 0.61
C ALA A 49 -25.81 -3.65 0.49
N LEU A 50 -24.83 -3.66 1.39
CA LEU A 50 -23.79 -4.69 1.42
C LEU A 50 -24.34 -6.04 1.91
N GLU A 51 -25.20 -6.04 2.91
CA GLU A 51 -25.93 -7.23 3.36
C GLU A 51 -26.71 -7.85 2.22
N GLY A 52 -27.44 -7.04 1.44
CA GLY A 52 -28.14 -7.50 0.25
C GLY A 52 -27.24 -8.21 -0.75
N TYR A 53 -25.99 -7.75 -0.95
CA TYR A 53 -25.04 -8.44 -1.82
C TYR A 53 -24.52 -9.76 -1.23
N VAL A 54 -24.42 -9.84 0.09
CA VAL A 54 -24.08 -11.09 0.77
C VAL A 54 -25.24 -12.10 0.66
N ASP A 55 -26.48 -11.66 0.89
CA ASP A 55 -27.67 -12.49 0.81
C ASP A 55 -27.93 -13.02 -0.61
N GLU A 56 -27.61 -12.21 -1.64
CA GLU A 56 -27.64 -12.61 -3.04
C GLU A 56 -26.47 -13.53 -3.45
N GLY A 57 -25.54 -13.84 -2.55
CA GLY A 57 -24.34 -14.64 -2.83
C GLY A 57 -23.31 -13.95 -3.74
N ARG A 58 -23.40 -12.64 -3.94
CA ARG A 58 -22.47 -11.84 -4.77
C ARG A 58 -21.18 -11.51 -4.03
N LEU A 59 -21.22 -11.46 -2.71
CA LEU A 59 -20.07 -11.28 -1.82
C LEU A 59 -20.12 -12.35 -0.73
N ALA A 60 -18.97 -12.90 -0.37
CA ALA A 60 -18.85 -13.74 0.82
C ALA A 60 -18.98 -12.89 2.09
N GLY A 61 -18.31 -11.76 2.11
CA GLY A 61 -18.33 -10.78 3.18
C GLY A 61 -17.55 -9.53 2.79
N ALA A 62 -17.64 -8.50 3.62
CA ALA A 62 -16.96 -7.23 3.41
C ALA A 62 -16.59 -6.58 4.75
N VAL A 63 -15.53 -5.78 4.74
CA VAL A 63 -15.24 -4.81 5.81
C VAL A 63 -15.28 -3.41 5.22
N THR A 64 -16.06 -2.54 5.84
CA THR A 64 -16.17 -1.15 5.45
C THR A 64 -15.67 -0.25 6.56
N ILE A 65 -14.83 0.74 6.20
CA ILE A 65 -14.34 1.77 7.12
C ILE A 65 -14.54 3.13 6.47
N VAL A 66 -15.14 4.06 7.20
CA VAL A 66 -15.22 5.47 6.81
C VAL A 66 -14.47 6.32 7.82
N VAL A 67 -13.44 7.01 7.34
CA VAL A 67 -12.63 7.94 8.14
C VAL A 67 -12.92 9.35 7.68
N ARG A 68 -13.24 10.24 8.62
CA ARG A 68 -13.45 11.65 8.36
C ARG A 68 -12.85 12.49 9.49
N ARG A 69 -12.16 13.58 9.13
CA ARG A 69 -11.46 14.47 10.08
C ARG A 69 -10.51 13.73 11.02
N GLY A 70 -9.80 12.70 10.52
CA GLY A 70 -8.88 11.88 11.29
C GLY A 70 -9.54 10.98 12.33
N LYS A 71 -10.85 10.70 12.22
CA LYS A 71 -11.61 9.85 13.13
C LYS A 71 -12.40 8.79 12.35
N ILE A 72 -12.59 7.61 12.95
CA ILE A 72 -13.41 6.54 12.37
C ILE A 72 -14.87 6.83 12.69
N ALA A 73 -15.62 7.24 11.67
CA ALA A 73 -17.05 7.47 11.76
C ALA A 73 -17.88 6.20 11.60
N TYR A 74 -17.36 5.21 10.86
CA TYR A 74 -18.03 3.96 10.61
C TYR A 74 -17.00 2.86 10.39
N ARG A 75 -17.23 1.69 10.97
CA ARG A 75 -16.44 0.49 10.77
C ARG A 75 -17.29 -0.72 11.05
N GLU A 76 -17.48 -1.57 10.05
CA GLU A 76 -18.33 -2.75 10.15
C GLU A 76 -17.78 -3.90 9.30
N GLY A 77 -17.92 -5.12 9.82
CA GLY A 77 -17.73 -6.36 9.08
C GLY A 77 -19.10 -6.99 8.81
N LEU A 78 -19.35 -7.37 7.57
CA LEU A 78 -20.63 -7.90 7.10
C LEU A 78 -20.41 -9.24 6.39
N GLY A 79 -21.35 -10.17 6.52
CA GLY A 79 -21.24 -11.49 5.94
C GLY A 79 -20.19 -12.37 6.61
N HIS A 80 -19.49 -13.19 5.84
CA HIS A 80 -18.63 -14.25 6.33
C HIS A 80 -17.17 -14.06 5.91
N LEU A 81 -16.25 -14.33 6.83
CA LEU A 81 -14.83 -14.54 6.55
C LEU A 81 -14.62 -15.88 5.85
N ASP A 82 -15.37 -16.88 6.29
CA ASP A 82 -15.42 -18.23 5.73
C ASP A 82 -16.87 -18.66 5.60
N VAL A 83 -17.33 -18.82 4.37
CA VAL A 83 -18.72 -19.18 4.07
C VAL A 83 -19.03 -20.63 4.47
N GLU A 84 -18.08 -21.54 4.28
CA GLU A 84 -18.29 -22.96 4.59
C GLU A 84 -18.37 -23.18 6.11
N ALA A 85 -17.50 -22.53 6.85
CA ALA A 85 -17.49 -22.57 8.31
C ALA A 85 -18.53 -21.65 8.96
N GLN A 86 -19.28 -20.85 8.16
CA GLN A 86 -20.21 -19.81 8.64
C GLN A 86 -19.56 -18.86 9.65
N ALA A 87 -18.23 -18.64 9.51
CA ALA A 87 -17.49 -17.74 10.39
C ALA A 87 -17.81 -16.29 10.03
N PRO A 88 -18.28 -15.46 10.97
CA PRO A 88 -18.64 -14.08 10.67
C PRO A 88 -17.44 -13.25 10.28
N MET A 89 -17.63 -12.24 9.41
CA MET A 89 -16.57 -11.31 9.01
C MET A 89 -16.23 -10.36 10.16
N PRO A 90 -15.02 -10.42 10.75
CA PRO A 90 -14.62 -9.47 11.78
C PRO A 90 -14.31 -8.10 11.15
N SER A 91 -14.63 -7.01 11.84
CA SER A 91 -14.38 -5.66 11.34
C SER A 91 -12.89 -5.29 11.23
N ASP A 92 -11.99 -6.13 11.71
CA ASP A 92 -10.52 -6.03 11.65
C ASP A 92 -9.91 -7.19 10.85
N GLY A 93 -10.68 -7.83 10.00
CA GLY A 93 -10.23 -8.88 9.10
C GLY A 93 -9.04 -8.45 8.25
N ILE A 94 -8.12 -9.40 8.02
CA ILE A 94 -6.92 -9.18 7.20
C ILE A 94 -7.21 -9.60 5.76
N PHE A 95 -6.95 -8.69 4.82
CA PHE A 95 -7.21 -8.88 3.41
C PHE A 95 -5.92 -8.82 2.58
N ARG A 96 -5.87 -9.62 1.53
CA ARG A 96 -4.88 -9.45 0.47
C ARG A 96 -5.32 -8.27 -0.41
N ILE A 97 -4.56 -7.18 -0.35
CA ILE A 97 -4.95 -5.92 -1.02
C ILE A 97 -4.40 -5.80 -2.45
N ALA A 98 -3.66 -6.82 -2.92
CA ALA A 98 -3.12 -6.90 -4.28
C ALA A 98 -2.51 -5.54 -4.74
N SER A 99 -2.98 -5.00 -5.85
CA SER A 99 -2.44 -3.75 -6.44
C SER A 99 -2.64 -2.50 -5.59
N GLN A 100 -3.51 -2.51 -4.59
CA GLN A 100 -3.62 -1.38 -3.66
C GLN A 100 -2.33 -1.16 -2.85
N THR A 101 -1.51 -2.21 -2.71
CA THR A 101 -0.14 -2.12 -2.16
C THR A 101 0.70 -1.04 -2.86
N LYS A 102 0.46 -0.76 -4.16
CA LYS A 102 1.18 0.27 -4.92
C LYS A 102 0.99 1.66 -4.32
N ALA A 103 -0.21 1.98 -3.84
CA ALA A 103 -0.48 3.27 -3.19
C ALA A 103 0.36 3.43 -1.92
N LEU A 104 0.44 2.38 -1.09
CA LEU A 104 1.25 2.39 0.14
C LEU A 104 2.74 2.48 -0.17
N ALA A 105 3.23 1.70 -1.15
CA ALA A 105 4.61 1.76 -1.59
C ALA A 105 4.98 3.14 -2.14
N SER A 106 4.08 3.77 -2.92
CA SER A 106 4.27 5.11 -3.46
C SER A 106 4.35 6.16 -2.35
N VAL A 107 3.53 6.07 -1.31
CA VAL A 107 3.63 6.94 -0.12
C VAL A 107 5.00 6.75 0.54
N GLY A 108 5.48 5.51 0.71
CA GLY A 108 6.82 5.24 1.24
C GLY A 108 7.94 5.91 0.43
N VAL A 109 7.86 5.85 -0.91
CA VAL A 109 8.81 6.54 -1.80
C VAL A 109 8.73 8.07 -1.62
N MET A 110 7.53 8.63 -1.50
CA MET A 110 7.35 10.07 -1.30
C MET A 110 7.87 10.55 0.06
N LEU A 111 7.75 9.73 1.10
CA LEU A 111 8.38 10.02 2.41
C LEU A 111 9.91 10.09 2.30
N LEU A 112 10.54 9.16 1.57
CA LEU A 112 11.98 9.20 1.33
C LEU A 112 12.40 10.44 0.53
N GLN A 113 11.56 10.93 -0.40
CA GLN A 113 11.79 12.18 -1.09
C GLN A 113 11.67 13.38 -0.15
N GLU A 114 10.66 13.41 0.71
CA GLU A 114 10.48 14.47 1.71
C GLU A 114 11.68 14.55 2.68
N GLU A 115 12.24 13.41 3.05
CA GLU A 115 13.47 13.31 3.83
C GLU A 115 14.76 13.69 3.05
N GLY A 116 14.66 14.01 1.76
CA GLY A 116 15.81 14.34 0.91
C GLY A 116 16.72 13.15 0.58
N ARG A 117 16.26 11.92 0.77
CA ARG A 117 17.05 10.70 0.53
C ARG A 117 17.04 10.25 -0.93
N LEU A 118 16.07 10.69 -1.70
CA LEU A 118 15.97 10.47 -3.13
C LEU A 118 15.23 11.62 -3.83
N LEU A 119 15.37 11.69 -5.15
CA LEU A 119 14.53 12.52 -6.01
C LEU A 119 13.74 11.62 -6.95
N ILE A 120 12.48 11.94 -7.22
CA ILE A 120 11.67 11.16 -8.18
C ILE A 120 12.23 11.22 -9.60
N THR A 121 13.11 12.18 -9.89
CA THR A 121 13.86 12.30 -11.16
C THR A 121 15.13 11.48 -11.19
N ASP A 122 15.55 10.90 -10.06
CA ASP A 122 16.75 10.04 -10.04
C ASP A 122 16.54 8.81 -10.92
N PRO A 123 17.60 8.38 -11.64
CA PRO A 123 17.61 7.08 -12.29
C PRO A 123 17.47 5.97 -11.24
N ILE A 124 16.60 4.99 -11.51
CA ILE A 124 16.43 3.84 -10.61
C ILE A 124 17.72 3.03 -10.45
N GLY A 125 18.57 3.00 -11.48
CA GLY A 125 19.89 2.35 -11.44
C GLY A 125 20.83 2.87 -10.35
N LYS A 126 20.60 4.11 -9.84
CA LYS A 126 21.32 4.67 -8.68
C LYS A 126 21.07 3.85 -7.40
N TYR A 127 19.90 3.24 -7.27
CA TYR A 127 19.46 2.48 -6.10
C TYR A 127 19.45 0.97 -6.34
N LEU A 128 19.14 0.56 -7.57
CA LEU A 128 19.07 -0.82 -8.01
C LEU A 128 20.02 -1.01 -9.21
N PRO A 129 21.29 -1.41 -9.00
CA PRO A 129 22.31 -1.49 -10.04
C PRO A 129 21.93 -2.33 -11.28
N ALA A 130 21.05 -3.33 -11.10
CA ALA A 130 20.52 -4.13 -12.22
C ALA A 130 19.78 -3.29 -13.28
N PHE A 131 19.35 -2.06 -12.94
CA PHE A 131 18.70 -1.13 -13.86
C PHE A 131 19.61 -0.01 -14.36
N ALA A 132 20.93 -0.10 -14.12
CA ALA A 132 21.88 0.91 -14.58
C ALA A 132 21.96 0.96 -16.12
N GLU A 133 21.91 -0.21 -16.74
CA GLU A 133 21.90 -0.37 -18.20
C GLU A 133 20.62 -1.10 -18.61
N THR A 134 19.62 -0.31 -18.99
CA THR A 134 18.32 -0.86 -19.44
C THR A 134 18.26 -0.97 -20.95
N THR A 135 17.61 -2.03 -21.42
CA THR A 135 17.33 -2.24 -22.84
C THR A 135 15.82 -2.25 -23.07
N VAL A 136 15.43 -2.05 -24.32
CA VAL A 136 14.02 -2.14 -24.76
C VAL A 136 13.92 -3.09 -25.94
N ALA A 137 12.78 -3.77 -26.05
CA ALA A 137 12.43 -4.60 -27.17
C ALA A 137 11.69 -3.76 -28.21
N GLU A 138 12.31 -3.51 -29.37
CA GLU A 138 11.68 -2.80 -30.49
C GLU A 138 11.22 -3.81 -31.56
N PRO A 139 9.98 -3.72 -32.09
CA PRO A 139 9.52 -4.61 -33.16
C PRO A 139 10.45 -4.55 -34.38
N ASN A 140 10.83 -5.71 -34.94
CA ASN A 140 11.74 -5.80 -36.08
C ASN A 140 11.04 -5.86 -37.46
N GLY A 141 9.69 -5.79 -37.48
CA GLY A 141 8.90 -5.88 -38.71
C GLY A 141 8.69 -7.29 -39.25
N GLU A 142 9.37 -8.30 -38.69
CA GLU A 142 9.29 -9.73 -39.07
C GLU A 142 8.48 -10.57 -38.08
N GLY A 143 7.75 -9.90 -37.16
CA GLY A 143 6.97 -10.53 -36.09
C GLY A 143 7.78 -10.83 -34.83
N GLY A 144 9.06 -10.41 -34.77
CA GLY A 144 9.95 -10.50 -33.61
C GLY A 144 10.37 -9.13 -33.06
N TYR A 145 11.42 -9.13 -32.26
CA TYR A 145 11.92 -7.92 -31.58
C TYR A 145 13.46 -7.86 -31.65
N ASN A 146 13.98 -6.63 -31.79
CA ASN A 146 15.39 -6.33 -31.55
C ASN A 146 15.54 -5.78 -30.14
N VAL A 147 16.59 -6.22 -29.43
CA VAL A 147 16.93 -5.66 -28.11
C VAL A 147 17.91 -4.52 -28.33
N VAL A 148 17.49 -3.31 -27.99
CA VAL A 148 18.28 -2.09 -28.15
C VAL A 148 18.45 -1.35 -26.82
N PRO A 149 19.50 -0.55 -26.63
CA PRO A 149 19.66 0.28 -25.44
C PRO A 149 18.47 1.23 -25.27
N ALA A 150 18.01 1.43 -24.05
CA ALA A 150 17.00 2.44 -23.76
C ALA A 150 17.54 3.84 -24.06
N ARG A 151 16.70 4.70 -24.62
CA ARG A 151 17.08 6.08 -24.99
C ARG A 151 17.44 6.96 -23.79
N ARG A 152 16.96 6.60 -22.60
CA ARG A 152 17.25 7.24 -21.33
C ARG A 152 17.08 6.24 -20.18
N PRO A 153 17.70 6.49 -19.03
CA PRO A 153 17.46 5.67 -17.84
C PRO A 153 15.98 5.75 -17.41
N ILE A 154 15.50 4.68 -16.80
CA ILE A 154 14.21 4.67 -16.09
C ILE A 154 14.38 5.48 -14.80
N THR A 155 13.46 6.40 -14.54
CA THR A 155 13.42 7.20 -13.32
C THR A 155 12.43 6.62 -12.30
N ILE A 156 12.55 7.03 -11.03
CA ILE A 156 11.58 6.70 -10.00
C ILE A 156 10.19 7.21 -10.38
N ARG A 157 10.10 8.39 -11.02
CA ARG A 157 8.83 8.93 -11.56
C ARG A 157 8.19 7.97 -12.54
N ASP A 158 8.97 7.39 -13.47
CA ASP A 158 8.43 6.46 -14.47
C ASP A 158 7.80 5.23 -13.81
N LEU A 159 8.37 4.75 -12.70
CA LEU A 159 7.78 3.65 -11.92
C LEU A 159 6.48 4.08 -11.25
N LEU A 160 6.46 5.24 -10.59
CA LEU A 160 5.29 5.76 -9.89
C LEU A 160 4.11 6.06 -10.82
N THR A 161 4.39 6.41 -12.08
CA THR A 161 3.36 6.75 -13.09
C THR A 161 3.05 5.61 -14.05
N HIS A 162 3.63 4.41 -13.86
CA HIS A 162 3.48 3.26 -14.74
C HIS A 162 3.93 3.51 -16.21
N THR A 163 4.95 4.34 -16.41
CA THR A 163 5.49 4.67 -17.71
C THR A 163 6.90 4.12 -17.95
N ALA A 164 7.36 3.25 -17.05
CA ALA A 164 8.71 2.64 -17.13
C ALA A 164 8.86 1.58 -18.24
N GLY A 165 7.77 1.08 -18.82
CA GLY A 165 7.79 0.03 -19.82
C GLY A 165 8.02 -1.38 -19.26
N ILE A 166 8.06 -1.53 -17.93
CA ILE A 166 8.20 -2.84 -17.28
C ILE A 166 6.87 -3.59 -17.40
N SER A 167 6.89 -4.74 -18.07
CA SER A 167 5.71 -5.57 -18.29
C SER A 167 5.51 -6.56 -17.15
N TYR A 168 4.30 -7.10 -17.03
CA TYR A 168 3.98 -8.18 -16.10
C TYR A 168 4.47 -9.56 -16.57
N GLY A 169 5.12 -9.66 -17.74
CA GLY A 169 5.58 -10.92 -18.32
C GLY A 169 4.46 -11.85 -18.78
N MET A 170 3.32 -11.84 -18.08
CA MET A 170 2.14 -12.64 -18.45
C MET A 170 1.07 -11.75 -19.04
N GLY A 171 0.57 -12.14 -20.20
CA GLY A 171 -0.51 -11.42 -20.85
C GLY A 171 -1.84 -11.58 -20.12
N LEU A 172 -2.16 -10.68 -19.20
CA LEU A 172 -3.54 -10.47 -18.74
C LEU A 172 -4.44 -10.02 -19.90
N LEU A 173 -3.83 -9.57 -21.01
CA LEU A 173 -4.44 -9.06 -22.24
C LEU A 173 -3.94 -9.78 -23.48
N ALA A 174 -3.82 -11.11 -23.44
CA ALA A 174 -3.67 -12.00 -24.59
C ALA A 174 -2.43 -11.82 -25.51
N ASN A 175 -1.55 -10.84 -25.32
CA ASN A 175 -0.35 -10.70 -26.08
C ASN A 175 0.88 -11.10 -25.21
N ARG A 176 1.46 -12.28 -25.52
CA ARG A 176 2.78 -12.63 -25.04
C ARG A 176 3.77 -11.60 -25.59
N GLY A 177 4.09 -10.61 -24.76
CA GLY A 177 5.15 -9.65 -25.09
C GLY A 177 6.52 -10.31 -24.91
N PRO A 178 7.61 -9.66 -25.40
CA PRO A 178 8.96 -10.21 -25.35
C PRO A 178 9.48 -10.54 -23.95
N ALA A 179 8.85 -10.01 -22.91
CA ALA A 179 9.19 -10.30 -21.52
C ALA A 179 8.56 -11.62 -21.01
N ALA A 180 7.56 -12.20 -21.71
CA ALA A 180 6.86 -13.39 -21.23
C ALA A 180 7.79 -14.62 -21.16
N ASP A 181 8.60 -14.82 -22.19
CA ASP A 181 9.53 -15.95 -22.28
C ASP A 181 10.63 -15.81 -21.22
N THR A 182 11.13 -14.59 -20.98
CA THR A 182 12.12 -14.28 -19.93
C THR A 182 11.60 -14.60 -18.52
N TRP A 183 10.32 -14.34 -18.26
CA TRP A 183 9.70 -14.68 -16.97
C TRP A 183 9.53 -16.19 -16.79
N GLU A 184 9.14 -16.89 -17.86
CA GLU A 184 9.01 -18.34 -17.85
C GLU A 184 10.38 -19.02 -17.65
N GLU A 185 11.43 -18.57 -18.34
CA GLU A 185 12.81 -19.01 -18.17
C GLU A 185 13.34 -18.76 -16.74
N ALA A 186 12.93 -17.65 -16.11
CA ALA A 186 13.27 -17.33 -14.73
C ALA A 186 12.42 -18.11 -13.70
N GLY A 187 11.52 -18.98 -14.13
CA GLY A 187 10.63 -19.74 -13.25
C GLY A 187 9.55 -18.91 -12.58
N ILE A 188 9.31 -17.69 -13.05
CA ILE A 188 8.26 -16.81 -12.54
C ILE A 188 6.95 -17.16 -13.27
N THR A 189 6.31 -18.23 -12.82
CA THR A 189 5.08 -18.75 -13.42
C THR A 189 3.89 -18.40 -12.55
N GLY A 190 3.08 -17.46 -13.00
CA GLY A 190 1.75 -17.22 -12.44
C GLY A 190 1.68 -16.18 -11.33
N TRP A 191 0.47 -15.65 -11.20
CA TRP A 191 0.07 -14.82 -10.09
C TRP A 191 -0.41 -15.74 -8.97
N TYR A 192 0.27 -15.74 -7.84
CA TYR A 192 -0.22 -16.43 -6.64
C TYR A 192 -1.32 -15.56 -5.99
N PHE A 193 -2.54 -15.73 -6.44
CA PHE A 193 -3.73 -15.12 -5.82
C PHE A 193 -4.37 -16.10 -4.85
#